data_f78e5a110caf4b2038e26fe68bc12c36
#
_entry.id   f78e5a110caf4b2038e26fe68bc12c36
#
_cell.length_a   1.000
_cell.length_b   1.000
_cell.length_c   1.000
_cell.angle_alpha   90.00
_cell.angle_beta   90.00
_cell.angle_gamma   90.00
#
_symmetry.space_group_name_H-M   'P 1'
#
loop_
_entity.id
_entity.type
_entity.pdbx_description
1 polymer ?
#
loop_
_entity_poly.entity_id
_entity_poly.type
_entity_poly.pdbx_seq_one_letter_code
_entity_poly.pdbx_strand_id
1 'polypeptide(L)'
;MLVRKLIKEEKPDAILIFTDPRYWAWLFDMEREIRTKIPIFYLNIWDDYPSPLYNRGYYRSVDLLMAISKQTKNINELVLGDYAKDKVIEYVPHGINEDFFFPIDENYEAFDKFKDFKKDLFKGKEIDFVVFWNSRNIHRKRPADVILSYRMFCDMIGEEKAKKCALIMHTQPSDNNGTDLHAVKEAFCDPSYVNVFFSAEPLQTAQMNLLYNVADVTMLISSNEGWGLSLTESMMAGKMILLNVTGGMQDQARFEDDNGKWIDFDANFPSNHRATFKKCGEWAAAVFPSNLSIAGSPPTPYIYDDRCSPEDVAAALKWVYELGPEERERRGLKGREWVLSEESNMSAKNMASRVIECCDKAFENFTPRPSYDLIETGPRPVNYVKHKLIDYTYSYE
;
A
#
# COMPACT_ATOMS: atom_id res chain seq x y z
N MET A 1 16.29 -16.00 -27.47
CA MET A 1 15.57 -15.29 -26.41
C MET A 1 16.59 -14.55 -25.56
N LEU A 2 16.37 -13.29 -25.26
CA LEU A 2 17.35 -12.39 -24.61
C LEU A 2 17.84 -12.91 -23.25
N VAL A 3 16.94 -13.42 -22.38
CA VAL A 3 17.31 -13.89 -21.04
C VAL A 3 18.30 -15.05 -21.07
N ARG A 4 18.16 -16.01 -22.02
CA ARG A 4 19.15 -17.11 -22.16
C ARG A 4 20.51 -16.60 -22.55
N LYS A 5 20.57 -15.56 -23.40
CA LYS A 5 21.81 -14.91 -23.80
C LYS A 5 22.46 -14.22 -22.60
N LEU A 6 21.69 -13.43 -21.84
CA LEU A 6 22.17 -12.75 -20.64
C LEU A 6 22.71 -13.74 -19.59
N ILE A 7 21.97 -14.82 -19.29
CA ILE A 7 22.46 -15.85 -18.34
C ILE A 7 23.79 -16.47 -18.80
N LYS A 8 23.95 -16.68 -20.10
CA LYS A 8 25.19 -17.28 -20.66
C LYS A 8 26.35 -16.28 -20.64
N GLU A 9 26.12 -15.02 -20.98
CA GLU A 9 27.15 -13.99 -21.14
C GLU A 9 27.51 -13.36 -19.81
N GLU A 10 26.54 -12.94 -19.02
CA GLU A 10 26.75 -12.21 -17.76
C GLU A 10 26.95 -13.14 -16.55
N LYS A 11 26.53 -14.42 -16.68
CA LYS A 11 26.64 -15.45 -15.62
C LYS A 11 26.15 -14.93 -14.25
N PRO A 12 24.92 -14.40 -14.16
CA PRO A 12 24.39 -13.93 -12.89
C PRO A 12 24.27 -15.07 -11.88
N ASP A 13 24.35 -14.73 -10.58
CA ASP A 13 24.17 -15.71 -9.49
C ASP A 13 22.69 -15.98 -9.22
N ALA A 14 21.79 -15.04 -9.54
CA ALA A 14 20.35 -15.17 -9.40
C ALA A 14 19.60 -14.28 -10.40
N ILE A 15 18.29 -14.50 -10.51
CA ILE A 15 17.35 -13.53 -11.14
C ILE A 15 16.45 -13.00 -10.05
N LEU A 16 16.45 -11.67 -9.84
CA LEU A 16 15.52 -11.00 -8.96
C LEU A 16 14.41 -10.33 -9.79
N ILE A 17 13.17 -10.66 -9.49
CA ILE A 17 11.98 -10.04 -10.11
C ILE A 17 11.15 -9.30 -9.08
N PHE A 18 10.40 -8.32 -9.55
CA PHE A 18 9.53 -7.44 -8.77
C PHE A 18 8.24 -7.16 -9.53
N THR A 19 7.16 -6.83 -8.85
CA THR A 19 5.83 -6.47 -9.34
C THR A 19 4.87 -7.65 -9.49
N ASP A 20 3.75 -7.47 -10.18
CA ASP A 20 2.70 -8.47 -10.38
C ASP A 20 3.23 -9.70 -11.13
N PRO A 21 2.97 -10.93 -10.66
CA PRO A 21 3.54 -12.14 -11.25
C PRO A 21 3.13 -12.37 -12.71
N ARG A 22 2.00 -11.81 -13.15
CA ARG A 22 1.50 -11.95 -14.53
C ARG A 22 2.45 -11.36 -15.58
N TYR A 23 3.20 -10.33 -15.20
CA TYR A 23 4.22 -9.75 -16.11
C TYR A 23 5.42 -10.67 -16.32
N TRP A 24 5.60 -11.67 -15.46
CA TRP A 24 6.71 -12.61 -15.47
C TRP A 24 6.33 -14.02 -15.92
N ALA A 25 5.10 -14.24 -16.41
CA ALA A 25 4.64 -15.55 -16.86
C ALA A 25 5.61 -16.22 -17.83
N TRP A 26 6.14 -15.46 -18.78
CA TRP A 26 7.16 -15.93 -19.73
C TRP A 26 8.47 -16.40 -19.07
N LEU A 27 8.85 -15.83 -17.92
CA LEU A 27 10.02 -16.25 -17.14
C LEU A 27 9.70 -17.53 -16.37
N PHE A 28 8.51 -17.60 -15.77
CA PHE A 28 8.07 -18.79 -15.03
C PHE A 28 7.91 -20.02 -15.95
N ASP A 29 7.55 -19.83 -17.21
CA ASP A 29 7.57 -20.91 -18.20
C ASP A 29 8.97 -21.50 -18.44
N MET A 30 10.02 -20.75 -18.11
CA MET A 30 11.43 -21.16 -18.23
C MET A 30 12.06 -21.59 -16.90
N GLU A 31 11.30 -21.57 -15.79
CA GLU A 31 11.87 -21.78 -14.44
C GLU A 31 12.63 -23.10 -14.33
N ARG A 32 12.15 -24.15 -15.00
CA ARG A 32 12.81 -25.47 -14.97
C ARG A 32 14.20 -25.44 -15.59
N GLU A 33 14.40 -24.69 -16.66
CA GLU A 33 15.70 -24.52 -17.30
C GLU A 33 16.62 -23.64 -16.44
N ILE A 34 16.08 -22.53 -15.94
CA ILE A 34 16.85 -21.52 -15.19
C ILE A 34 17.32 -22.12 -13.86
N ARG A 35 16.40 -22.74 -13.09
CA ARG A 35 16.66 -23.24 -11.73
C ARG A 35 17.48 -24.53 -11.68
N THR A 36 17.91 -25.06 -12.82
CA THR A 36 18.99 -26.05 -12.87
C THR A 36 20.37 -25.42 -12.66
N LYS A 37 20.49 -24.08 -12.67
CA LYS A 37 21.74 -23.34 -12.61
C LYS A 37 21.76 -22.25 -11.54
N ILE A 38 20.73 -21.42 -11.52
CA ILE A 38 20.62 -20.25 -10.66
C ILE A 38 19.20 -20.13 -10.08
N PRO A 39 19.04 -19.60 -8.85
CA PRO A 39 17.74 -19.38 -8.25
C PRO A 39 16.98 -18.20 -8.88
N ILE A 40 15.67 -18.19 -8.66
CA ILE A 40 14.79 -17.06 -8.97
C ILE A 40 14.25 -16.50 -7.65
N PHE A 41 14.46 -15.22 -7.43
CA PHE A 41 13.99 -14.46 -6.28
C PHE A 41 12.86 -13.52 -6.69
N TYR A 42 11.85 -13.41 -5.86
CA TYR A 42 10.67 -12.60 -6.19
C TYR A 42 10.24 -11.72 -5.01
N LEU A 43 10.25 -10.40 -5.23
CA LEU A 43 9.61 -9.45 -4.34
C LEU A 43 8.14 -9.30 -4.74
N ASN A 44 7.27 -9.99 -4.01
CA ASN A 44 5.84 -10.06 -4.27
C ASN A 44 5.10 -8.87 -3.65
N ILE A 45 4.21 -8.28 -4.44
CA ILE A 45 3.38 -7.13 -4.05
C ILE A 45 1.88 -7.45 -4.02
N TRP A 46 1.51 -8.72 -4.08
CA TRP A 46 0.11 -9.11 -4.14
C TRP A 46 -0.61 -8.77 -2.84
N ASP A 47 -1.73 -8.07 -2.95
CA ASP A 47 -2.43 -7.43 -1.85
C ASP A 47 -3.83 -7.99 -1.57
N ASP A 48 -4.35 -8.87 -2.41
CA ASP A 48 -5.75 -9.23 -2.36
C ASP A 48 -6.01 -10.65 -1.88
N TYR A 49 -6.96 -10.77 -0.97
CA TYR A 49 -7.74 -11.98 -0.74
C TYR A 49 -8.94 -12.04 -1.73
N PRO A 50 -9.60 -13.21 -1.91
CA PRO A 50 -9.29 -14.52 -1.35
C PRO A 50 -7.97 -15.04 -1.89
N SER A 51 -7.35 -15.99 -1.17
CA SER A 51 -6.05 -16.56 -1.56
C SER A 51 -5.97 -16.83 -3.07
N PRO A 52 -5.07 -16.16 -3.81
CA PRO A 52 -5.00 -16.20 -5.27
C PRO A 52 -4.40 -17.53 -5.75
N LEU A 53 -5.16 -18.63 -5.66
CA LEU A 53 -4.67 -19.97 -6.03
C LEU A 53 -4.24 -20.05 -7.50
N TYR A 54 -4.72 -19.16 -8.34
CA TYR A 54 -4.27 -18.99 -9.73
C TYR A 54 -2.82 -18.50 -9.84
N ASN A 55 -2.25 -17.91 -8.79
CA ASN A 55 -0.83 -17.52 -8.71
C ASN A 55 0.08 -18.64 -8.20
N ARG A 56 -0.46 -19.79 -7.74
CA ARG A 56 0.32 -20.88 -7.14
C ARG A 56 1.46 -21.35 -8.04
N GLY A 57 1.23 -21.45 -9.35
CA GLY A 57 2.25 -21.83 -10.33
C GLY A 57 3.45 -20.89 -10.28
N TYR A 58 3.20 -19.59 -10.22
CA TYR A 58 4.24 -18.57 -10.14
C TYR A 58 5.05 -18.65 -8.84
N TYR A 59 4.36 -18.77 -7.69
CA TYR A 59 5.02 -18.84 -6.38
C TYR A 59 5.84 -20.13 -6.21
N ARG A 60 5.42 -21.23 -6.84
CA ARG A 60 6.22 -22.46 -6.88
C ARG A 60 7.48 -22.36 -7.75
N SER A 61 7.48 -21.46 -8.71
CA SER A 61 8.54 -21.28 -9.70
C SER A 61 9.74 -20.46 -9.19
N VAL A 62 9.71 -20.02 -7.94
CA VAL A 62 10.78 -19.21 -7.33
C VAL A 62 11.36 -19.88 -6.08
N ASP A 63 12.53 -19.47 -5.66
CA ASP A 63 13.25 -20.03 -4.50
C ASP A 63 13.10 -19.14 -3.27
N LEU A 64 12.96 -17.83 -3.47
CA LEU A 64 12.71 -16.81 -2.44
C LEU A 64 11.46 -16.01 -2.78
N LEU A 65 10.57 -15.87 -1.80
CA LEU A 65 9.42 -14.97 -1.83
C LEU A 65 9.60 -13.90 -0.74
N MET A 66 9.93 -12.71 -1.15
CA MET A 66 9.90 -11.52 -0.30
C MET A 66 8.51 -10.87 -0.40
N ALA A 67 7.88 -10.62 0.73
CA ALA A 67 6.53 -10.09 0.81
C ALA A 67 6.56 -8.63 1.25
N ILE A 68 5.95 -7.74 0.45
CA ILE A 68 5.94 -6.30 0.70
C ILE A 68 5.13 -5.92 1.94
N SER A 69 4.17 -6.75 2.36
CA SER A 69 3.35 -6.56 3.55
C SER A 69 3.16 -7.86 4.31
N LYS A 70 2.72 -7.78 5.57
CA LYS A 70 2.35 -8.96 6.38
C LYS A 70 1.22 -9.76 5.71
N GLN A 71 0.26 -9.06 5.08
CA GLN A 71 -0.80 -9.71 4.30
C GLN A 71 -0.23 -10.47 3.10
N THR A 72 0.70 -9.88 2.35
CA THR A 72 1.35 -10.55 1.21
C THR A 72 2.13 -11.79 1.67
N LYS A 73 2.81 -11.74 2.82
CA LYS A 73 3.49 -12.90 3.39
C LYS A 73 2.51 -14.03 3.69
N ASN A 74 1.42 -13.71 4.38
CA ASN A 74 0.36 -14.68 4.68
C ASN A 74 -0.27 -15.28 3.40
N ILE A 75 -0.52 -14.46 2.39
CA ILE A 75 -1.01 -14.91 1.07
C ILE A 75 -0.01 -15.88 0.42
N ASN A 76 1.28 -15.59 0.46
CA ASN A 76 2.31 -16.47 -0.09
C ASN A 76 2.26 -17.86 0.57
N GLU A 77 2.17 -17.91 1.89
CA GLU A 77 2.08 -19.15 2.67
C GLU A 77 0.79 -19.93 2.35
N LEU A 78 -0.36 -19.25 2.35
CA LEU A 78 -1.67 -19.86 2.06
C LEU A 78 -1.74 -20.43 0.63
N VAL A 79 -1.23 -19.69 -0.35
CA VAL A 79 -1.24 -20.12 -1.75
C VAL A 79 -0.34 -21.31 -1.99
N LEU A 80 0.82 -21.34 -1.35
CA LEU A 80 1.77 -22.45 -1.45
C LEU A 80 1.30 -23.68 -0.67
N GLY A 81 0.65 -23.51 0.49
CA GLY A 81 0.29 -24.62 1.37
C GLY A 81 1.52 -25.43 1.79
N ASP A 82 1.53 -26.75 1.62
CA ASP A 82 2.67 -27.60 2.00
C ASP A 82 3.98 -27.24 1.29
N TYR A 83 3.92 -26.63 0.10
CA TYR A 83 5.12 -26.18 -0.62
C TYR A 83 5.81 -24.97 0.05
N ALA A 84 5.16 -24.31 1.00
CA ALA A 84 5.77 -23.20 1.75
C ALA A 84 6.97 -23.66 2.59
N LYS A 85 6.97 -24.91 3.03
CA LYS A 85 8.04 -25.51 3.86
C LYS A 85 9.39 -25.58 3.13
N ASP A 86 9.35 -25.63 1.81
CA ASP A 86 10.53 -25.76 0.95
C ASP A 86 10.97 -24.40 0.36
N LYS A 87 10.47 -23.29 0.91
CA LYS A 87 10.72 -21.94 0.40
C LYS A 87 11.21 -21.00 1.49
N VAL A 88 12.03 -20.06 1.11
CA VAL A 88 12.32 -18.90 1.94
C VAL A 88 11.21 -17.85 1.68
N ILE A 89 10.43 -17.54 2.74
CA ILE A 89 9.32 -16.58 2.68
C ILE A 89 9.53 -15.55 3.77
N GLU A 90 9.85 -14.32 3.39
CA GLU A 90 10.23 -13.29 4.35
C GLU A 90 9.42 -12.00 4.15
N TYR A 91 9.18 -11.29 5.24
CA TYR A 91 8.55 -9.98 5.24
C TYR A 91 9.61 -8.90 4.96
N VAL A 92 9.43 -8.17 3.87
CA VAL A 92 10.30 -7.07 3.45
C VAL A 92 9.43 -5.85 3.15
N PRO A 93 9.06 -5.07 4.17
CA PRO A 93 8.23 -3.88 3.99
C PRO A 93 8.91 -2.88 3.06
N HIS A 94 8.08 -2.12 2.34
CA HIS A 94 8.60 -1.11 1.43
C HIS A 94 9.32 -0.01 2.21
N GLY A 95 10.53 0.32 1.77
CA GLY A 95 11.36 1.36 2.37
C GLY A 95 11.29 2.68 1.61
N ILE A 96 11.25 3.78 2.34
CA ILE A 96 11.33 5.15 1.81
C ILE A 96 12.63 5.78 2.27
N ASN A 97 13.25 6.55 1.38
CA ASN A 97 14.49 7.25 1.70
C ASN A 97 14.18 8.49 2.56
N GLU A 98 14.64 8.43 3.81
CA GLU A 98 14.50 9.48 4.82
C GLU A 98 15.25 10.79 4.48
N ASP A 99 16.23 10.75 3.58
CA ASP A 99 16.93 11.94 3.11
C ASP A 99 16.10 12.74 2.10
N PHE A 100 15.11 12.11 1.48
CA PHE A 100 14.21 12.75 0.52
C PHE A 100 12.89 13.19 1.13
N PHE A 101 12.41 12.45 2.14
CA PHE A 101 11.16 12.76 2.83
C PHE A 101 11.44 12.97 4.32
N PHE A 102 11.33 14.22 4.73
CA PHE A 102 11.64 14.67 6.09
C PHE A 102 10.77 15.88 6.48
N PRO A 103 10.56 16.13 7.77
CA PRO A 103 9.86 17.33 8.25
C PRO A 103 10.60 18.60 7.87
N ILE A 104 9.88 19.60 7.40
CA ILE A 104 10.40 20.95 7.14
C ILE A 104 9.93 21.84 8.28
N ASP A 105 10.86 22.31 9.10
CA ASP A 105 10.66 23.24 10.21
C ASP A 105 11.44 24.54 10.02
N GLU A 106 11.41 25.42 11.02
CA GLU A 106 12.07 26.73 11.00
C GLU A 106 13.59 26.66 10.83
N ASN A 107 14.21 25.49 11.11
CA ASN A 107 15.64 25.30 10.96
C ASN A 107 16.03 24.86 9.54
N TYR A 108 15.04 24.58 8.70
CA TYR A 108 15.32 24.20 7.31
C TYR A 108 15.87 25.38 6.51
N GLU A 109 17.02 25.22 5.87
CA GLU A 109 17.73 26.29 5.14
C GLU A 109 16.84 27.05 4.13
N ALA A 110 15.88 26.36 3.51
CA ALA A 110 14.97 26.96 2.53
C ALA A 110 13.54 27.18 3.10
N PHE A 111 13.39 27.36 4.42
CA PHE A 111 12.08 27.50 5.06
C PHE A 111 11.25 28.67 4.52
N ASP A 112 11.88 29.81 4.21
CA ASP A 112 11.18 30.94 3.62
C ASP A 112 10.63 30.61 2.22
N LYS A 113 11.40 29.90 1.41
CA LYS A 113 10.94 29.42 0.09
C LYS A 113 9.77 28.44 0.23
N PHE A 114 9.77 27.61 1.28
CA PHE A 114 8.65 26.72 1.59
C PHE A 114 7.37 27.53 1.94
N LYS A 115 7.48 28.61 2.71
CA LYS A 115 6.34 29.50 3.01
C LYS A 115 5.80 30.15 1.74
N ASP A 116 6.67 30.63 0.87
CA ASP A 116 6.28 31.20 -0.42
C ASP A 116 5.60 30.16 -1.31
N PHE A 117 6.16 28.95 -1.39
CA PHE A 117 5.54 27.83 -2.12
C PHE A 117 4.11 27.54 -1.60
N LYS A 118 3.91 27.47 -0.27
CA LYS A 118 2.59 27.25 0.34
C LYS A 118 1.62 28.37 -0.05
N LYS A 119 2.06 29.62 -0.03
CA LYS A 119 1.23 30.78 -0.40
C LYS A 119 0.82 30.75 -1.87
N ASP A 120 1.76 30.44 -2.76
CA ASP A 120 1.51 30.36 -4.21
C ASP A 120 0.59 29.19 -4.56
N LEU A 121 0.75 28.05 -3.90
CA LEU A 121 -0.08 26.86 -4.09
C LEU A 121 -1.57 27.15 -3.85
N PHE A 122 -1.88 27.95 -2.84
CA PHE A 122 -3.26 28.33 -2.48
C PHE A 122 -3.71 29.66 -3.12
N LYS A 123 -2.91 30.22 -4.02
CA LYS A 123 -3.25 31.49 -4.71
C LYS A 123 -3.62 32.61 -3.74
N GLY A 124 -2.91 32.68 -2.63
CA GLY A 124 -3.10 33.68 -1.59
C GLY A 124 -4.29 33.45 -0.65
N LYS A 125 -5.02 32.35 -0.76
CA LYS A 125 -6.03 31.96 0.24
C LYS A 125 -5.36 31.55 1.55
N GLU A 126 -5.97 31.96 2.68
CA GLU A 126 -5.58 31.46 4.00
C GLU A 126 -6.12 30.06 4.20
N ILE A 127 -5.24 29.05 4.26
CA ILE A 127 -5.58 27.65 4.49
C ILE A 127 -4.91 27.18 5.77
N ASP A 128 -5.74 26.72 6.71
CA ASP A 128 -5.34 26.25 8.05
C ASP A 128 -5.31 24.72 8.17
N PHE A 129 -6.00 24.01 7.25
CA PHE A 129 -6.04 22.54 7.24
C PHE A 129 -5.96 22.01 5.82
N VAL A 130 -5.01 21.11 5.59
CA VAL A 130 -4.73 20.54 4.26
C VAL A 130 -4.79 19.04 4.27
N VAL A 131 -5.69 18.49 3.45
CA VAL A 131 -5.75 17.07 3.11
C VAL A 131 -4.97 16.86 1.81
N PHE A 132 -4.08 15.90 1.79
CA PHE A 132 -3.31 15.54 0.60
C PHE A 132 -3.65 14.13 0.11
N TRP A 133 -3.78 13.98 -1.20
CA TRP A 133 -3.95 12.69 -1.88
C TRP A 133 -2.96 12.61 -3.04
N ASN A 134 -2.11 11.57 -3.02
CA ASN A 134 -1.11 11.32 -4.04
C ASN A 134 -1.26 9.90 -4.57
N SER A 135 -1.83 9.76 -5.75
CA SER A 135 -1.95 8.48 -6.44
C SER A 135 -2.35 8.66 -7.89
N ARG A 136 -2.20 7.62 -8.70
CA ARG A 136 -2.77 7.60 -10.05
C ARG A 136 -4.30 7.59 -9.99
N ASN A 137 -4.94 8.32 -10.89
CA ASN A 137 -6.39 8.32 -11.06
C ASN A 137 -6.84 7.00 -11.73
N ILE A 138 -7.07 5.97 -10.93
CA ILE A 138 -7.63 4.67 -11.35
C ILE A 138 -8.70 4.21 -10.38
N HIS A 139 -9.65 3.38 -10.84
CA HIS A 139 -10.85 3.01 -10.08
C HIS A 139 -10.57 2.48 -8.66
N ARG A 140 -9.59 1.58 -8.49
CA ARG A 140 -9.29 1.02 -7.16
C ARG A 140 -8.74 2.03 -6.16
N LYS A 141 -8.21 3.17 -6.62
CA LYS A 141 -7.69 4.26 -5.77
C LYS A 141 -8.77 5.20 -5.27
N ARG A 142 -10.00 5.05 -5.76
CA ARG A 142 -11.19 5.78 -5.31
C ARG A 142 -11.08 7.31 -5.33
N PRO A 143 -10.50 7.94 -6.37
CA PRO A 143 -10.27 9.38 -6.37
C PRO A 143 -11.54 10.21 -6.33
N ALA A 144 -12.65 9.74 -6.92
CA ALA A 144 -13.94 10.41 -6.83
C ALA A 144 -14.51 10.37 -5.40
N ASP A 145 -14.38 9.22 -4.70
CA ASP A 145 -14.81 9.07 -3.31
C ASP A 145 -13.97 9.94 -2.38
N VAL A 146 -12.69 10.19 -2.70
CA VAL A 146 -11.83 11.18 -2.00
C VAL A 146 -12.44 12.57 -2.05
N ILE A 147 -12.85 13.05 -3.23
CA ILE A 147 -13.49 14.36 -3.39
C ILE A 147 -14.82 14.41 -2.65
N LEU A 148 -15.64 13.36 -2.79
CA LEU A 148 -16.95 13.28 -2.12
C LEU A 148 -16.80 13.30 -0.59
N SER A 149 -15.89 12.50 -0.04
CA SER A 149 -15.64 12.46 1.40
C SER A 149 -15.12 13.80 1.94
N TYR A 150 -14.22 14.44 1.19
CA TYR A 150 -13.71 15.76 1.55
C TYR A 150 -14.84 16.83 1.54
N ARG A 151 -15.71 16.79 0.53
CA ARG A 151 -16.89 17.69 0.46
C ARG A 151 -17.81 17.46 1.66
N MET A 152 -18.12 16.20 2.02
CA MET A 152 -18.95 15.89 3.18
C MET A 152 -18.30 16.35 4.50
N PHE A 153 -16.97 16.21 4.62
CA PHE A 153 -16.22 16.80 5.73
C PHE A 153 -16.41 18.32 5.81
N CYS A 154 -16.32 19.03 4.67
CA CYS A 154 -16.55 20.48 4.63
C CYS A 154 -17.96 20.87 5.13
N ASP A 155 -18.98 20.09 4.72
CA ASP A 155 -20.34 20.31 5.19
C ASP A 155 -20.47 20.07 6.71
N MET A 156 -19.79 19.05 7.24
CA MET A 156 -19.82 18.71 8.67
C MET A 156 -19.22 19.79 9.56
N ILE A 157 -18.19 20.51 9.10
CA ILE A 157 -17.54 21.57 9.89
C ILE A 157 -18.15 22.95 9.67
N GLY A 158 -18.97 23.10 8.62
CA GLY A 158 -19.64 24.33 8.22
C GLY A 158 -18.79 25.21 7.31
N GLU A 159 -19.46 25.97 6.44
CA GLU A 159 -18.87 26.74 5.34
C GLU A 159 -17.74 27.67 5.77
N GLU A 160 -17.89 28.43 6.87
CA GLU A 160 -16.87 29.40 7.30
C GLU A 160 -15.53 28.71 7.67
N LYS A 161 -15.59 27.54 8.28
CA LYS A 161 -14.37 26.74 8.58
C LYS A 161 -13.84 26.05 7.33
N ALA A 162 -14.73 25.55 6.49
CA ALA A 162 -14.38 24.85 5.25
C ALA A 162 -13.63 25.75 4.25
N LYS A 163 -13.92 27.06 4.20
CA LYS A 163 -13.17 28.04 3.39
C LYS A 163 -11.67 28.06 3.70
N LYS A 164 -11.28 27.67 4.92
CA LYS A 164 -9.89 27.58 5.38
C LYS A 164 -9.31 26.17 5.28
N CYS A 165 -10.00 25.24 4.65
CA CYS A 165 -9.53 23.89 4.38
C CYS A 165 -9.26 23.70 2.90
N ALA A 166 -8.32 22.80 2.55
CA ALA A 166 -8.01 22.44 1.16
C ALA A 166 -7.79 20.95 1.01
N LEU A 167 -8.25 20.38 -0.11
CA LEU A 167 -7.81 19.09 -0.63
C LEU A 167 -6.85 19.33 -1.79
N ILE A 168 -5.65 18.80 -1.70
CA ILE A 168 -4.67 18.77 -2.80
C ILE A 168 -4.64 17.34 -3.35
N MET A 169 -4.85 17.21 -4.65
CA MET A 169 -4.74 15.91 -5.36
C MET A 169 -3.59 15.98 -6.36
N HIS A 170 -2.51 15.24 -6.06
CA HIS A 170 -1.40 15.08 -7.00
C HIS A 170 -1.69 13.89 -7.91
N THR A 171 -2.23 14.19 -9.09
CA THR A 171 -2.66 13.19 -10.09
C THR A 171 -3.00 13.85 -11.41
N GLN A 172 -3.09 13.05 -12.48
CA GLN A 172 -3.77 13.47 -13.70
C GLN A 172 -5.29 13.49 -13.45
N PRO A 173 -5.97 14.64 -13.60
CA PRO A 173 -7.40 14.74 -13.31
C PRO A 173 -8.28 13.88 -14.22
N SER A 174 -7.80 13.48 -15.39
CA SER A 174 -8.48 12.56 -16.32
C SER A 174 -7.56 11.40 -16.67
N ASP A 175 -8.05 10.15 -16.49
CA ASP A 175 -7.36 8.91 -16.88
C ASP A 175 -8.41 7.91 -17.39
N ASN A 176 -8.13 7.22 -18.48
CA ASN A 176 -9.04 6.22 -19.07
C ASN A 176 -9.36 5.04 -18.15
N ASN A 177 -8.50 4.75 -17.15
CA ASN A 177 -8.71 3.72 -16.15
C ASN A 177 -9.30 4.26 -14.84
N GLY A 178 -9.66 5.54 -14.81
CA GLY A 178 -10.19 6.26 -13.67
C GLY A 178 -11.47 7.00 -13.99
N THR A 179 -11.49 8.30 -13.64
CA THR A 179 -12.63 9.18 -13.90
C THR A 179 -12.18 10.59 -14.26
N ASP A 180 -13.10 11.43 -14.72
CA ASP A 180 -12.88 12.86 -14.88
C ASP A 180 -13.12 13.57 -13.54
N LEU A 181 -12.03 13.91 -12.86
CA LEU A 181 -12.07 14.56 -11.55
C LEU A 181 -12.49 16.03 -11.63
N HIS A 182 -12.35 16.68 -12.78
CA HIS A 182 -12.90 18.04 -12.97
C HIS A 182 -14.44 18.00 -12.96
N ALA A 183 -15.03 17.05 -13.69
CA ALA A 183 -16.47 16.85 -13.70
C ALA A 183 -17.00 16.44 -12.31
N VAL A 184 -16.29 15.57 -11.58
CA VAL A 184 -16.66 15.22 -10.20
C VAL A 184 -16.62 16.45 -9.29
N LYS A 185 -15.56 17.24 -9.34
CA LYS A 185 -15.45 18.47 -8.56
C LYS A 185 -16.58 19.45 -8.88
N GLU A 186 -16.86 19.66 -10.16
CA GLU A 186 -17.93 20.58 -10.61
C GLU A 186 -19.31 20.11 -10.13
N ALA A 187 -19.58 18.81 -10.18
CA ALA A 187 -20.88 18.23 -9.82
C ALA A 187 -21.12 18.20 -8.31
N PHE A 188 -20.09 18.04 -7.49
CA PHE A 188 -20.25 17.75 -6.06
C PHE A 188 -19.71 18.83 -5.11
N CYS A 189 -18.87 19.76 -5.58
CA CYS A 189 -18.23 20.74 -4.72
C CYS A 189 -18.73 22.16 -4.98
N ASP A 190 -19.27 22.82 -3.97
CA ASP A 190 -19.55 24.26 -4.04
C ASP A 190 -18.24 25.04 -3.95
N PRO A 191 -17.83 25.77 -5.01
CA PRO A 191 -16.55 26.48 -5.04
C PRO A 191 -16.45 27.64 -4.05
N SER A 192 -17.56 28.04 -3.42
CA SER A 192 -17.58 29.11 -2.44
C SER A 192 -16.93 28.72 -1.12
N TYR A 193 -16.93 27.42 -0.76
CA TYR A 193 -16.35 26.93 0.49
C TYR A 193 -15.58 25.61 0.38
N VAL A 194 -15.72 24.84 -0.71
CA VAL A 194 -15.00 23.56 -0.89
C VAL A 194 -13.79 23.77 -1.81
N ASN A 195 -12.59 23.82 -1.25
CA ASN A 195 -11.37 24.04 -2.01
C ASN A 195 -10.72 22.70 -2.42
N VAL A 196 -10.71 22.39 -3.72
CA VAL A 196 -10.00 21.23 -4.29
C VAL A 196 -9.00 21.73 -5.35
N PHE A 197 -7.72 21.39 -5.16
CA PHE A 197 -6.62 21.76 -6.04
C PHE A 197 -6.02 20.51 -6.69
N PHE A 198 -5.76 20.59 -7.99
CA PHE A 198 -5.06 19.54 -8.72
C PHE A 198 -3.62 19.96 -9.00
N SER A 199 -2.69 19.05 -8.71
CA SER A 199 -1.29 19.13 -9.07
C SER A 199 -1.03 18.01 -10.10
N ALA A 200 -1.08 18.35 -11.40
CA ALA A 200 -1.02 17.35 -12.48
C ALA A 200 0.39 17.19 -13.07
N GLU A 201 1.25 18.17 -12.89
CA GLU A 201 2.60 18.13 -13.45
C GLU A 201 3.50 17.16 -12.68
N PRO A 202 4.34 16.37 -13.39
CA PRO A 202 5.32 15.52 -12.72
C PRO A 202 6.28 16.35 -11.85
N LEU A 203 6.42 15.96 -10.59
CA LEU A 203 7.27 16.65 -9.62
C LEU A 203 8.54 15.85 -9.33
N GLN A 204 9.64 16.57 -9.08
CA GLN A 204 10.85 15.97 -8.54
C GLN A 204 10.62 15.58 -7.06
N THR A 205 11.38 14.59 -6.56
CA THR A 205 11.23 14.08 -5.20
C THR A 205 11.27 15.17 -4.13
N ALA A 206 12.17 16.15 -4.28
CA ALA A 206 12.25 17.31 -3.37
C ALA A 206 10.97 18.16 -3.36
N GLN A 207 10.33 18.34 -4.52
CA GLN A 207 9.06 19.05 -4.63
C GLN A 207 7.90 18.24 -4.02
N MET A 208 7.96 16.91 -4.12
CA MET A 208 7.01 16.03 -3.45
C MET A 208 7.12 16.17 -1.93
N ASN A 209 8.33 16.27 -1.36
CA ASN A 209 8.48 16.50 0.07
C ASN A 209 7.86 17.84 0.50
N LEU A 210 7.91 18.89 -0.33
CA LEU A 210 7.21 20.13 -0.05
C LEU A 210 5.69 19.93 0.07
N LEU A 211 5.08 19.17 -0.87
CA LEU A 211 3.64 18.88 -0.82
C LEU A 211 3.23 18.09 0.44
N TYR A 212 4.02 17.08 0.83
CA TYR A 212 3.77 16.37 2.08
C TYR A 212 3.88 17.29 3.29
N ASN A 213 4.85 18.21 3.31
CA ASN A 213 5.01 19.15 4.42
C ASN A 213 3.92 20.24 4.47
N VAL A 214 3.31 20.59 3.34
CA VAL A 214 2.12 21.47 3.32
C VAL A 214 0.91 20.79 3.94
N ALA A 215 0.80 19.48 3.83
CA ALA A 215 -0.33 18.70 4.32
C ALA A 215 -0.34 18.56 5.84
N ASP A 216 -1.53 18.46 6.41
CA ASP A 216 -1.78 18.03 7.79
C ASP A 216 -2.00 16.52 7.86
N VAL A 217 -2.63 15.96 6.83
CA VAL A 217 -2.93 14.55 6.72
C VAL A 217 -2.88 14.10 5.26
N THR A 218 -2.24 12.95 5.01
CA THR A 218 -2.32 12.27 3.72
C THR A 218 -3.39 11.19 3.78
N MET A 219 -4.34 11.24 2.84
CA MET A 219 -5.46 10.30 2.77
C MET A 219 -5.25 9.30 1.64
N LEU A 220 -5.44 8.00 1.92
CA LEU A 220 -5.43 6.93 0.93
C LEU A 220 -6.53 5.91 1.23
N ILE A 221 -7.64 5.98 0.49
CA ILE A 221 -8.81 5.11 0.68
C ILE A 221 -8.97 4.10 -0.45
N SER A 222 -7.85 3.63 -1.00
CA SER A 222 -7.83 2.57 -2.01
C SER A 222 -8.60 1.33 -1.54
N SER A 223 -9.32 0.67 -2.45
CA SER A 223 -10.07 -0.56 -2.11
C SER A 223 -9.15 -1.78 -1.92
N ASN A 224 -7.95 -1.70 -2.39
CA ASN A 224 -6.84 -2.63 -2.15
C ASN A 224 -5.51 -1.91 -2.43
N GLU A 225 -4.45 -2.32 -1.73
CA GLU A 225 -3.14 -1.69 -1.82
C GLU A 225 -2.04 -2.63 -1.32
N GLY A 226 -1.03 -2.90 -2.16
CA GLY A 226 0.13 -3.71 -1.76
C GLY A 226 0.90 -3.08 -0.62
N TRP A 227 1.07 -1.75 -0.67
CA TRP A 227 1.74 -1.00 0.39
C TRP A 227 1.08 0.35 0.68
N GLY A 228 1.01 1.24 -0.31
CA GLY A 228 0.55 2.61 -0.13
C GLY A 228 1.70 3.57 0.16
N LEU A 229 2.63 3.71 -0.78
CA LEU A 229 3.87 4.52 -0.64
C LEU A 229 3.60 5.92 -0.11
N SER A 230 2.54 6.59 -0.58
CA SER A 230 2.19 7.95 -0.16
C SER A 230 1.94 8.09 1.35
N LEU A 231 1.51 7.01 2.03
CA LEU A 231 1.35 7.02 3.48
C LEU A 231 2.70 6.99 4.19
N THR A 232 3.63 6.13 3.76
CA THR A 232 4.98 6.08 4.34
C THR A 232 5.74 7.38 4.06
N GLU A 233 5.64 7.95 2.84
CA GLU A 233 6.22 9.25 2.49
C GLU A 233 5.69 10.36 3.41
N SER A 234 4.37 10.35 3.70
CA SER A 234 3.72 11.26 4.64
C SER A 234 4.26 11.10 6.06
N MET A 235 4.38 9.85 6.55
CA MET A 235 4.95 9.56 7.87
C MET A 235 6.41 9.98 7.97
N MET A 236 7.21 9.78 6.91
CA MET A 236 8.59 10.27 6.84
C MET A 236 8.66 11.80 6.92
N ALA A 237 7.68 12.51 6.34
CA ALA A 237 7.53 13.97 6.47
C ALA A 237 6.92 14.40 7.82
N GLY A 238 6.67 13.48 8.76
CA GLY A 238 6.13 13.78 10.09
C GLY A 238 4.66 14.17 10.08
N LYS A 239 3.86 13.64 9.14
CA LYS A 239 2.43 13.97 9.01
C LYS A 239 1.55 12.78 9.36
N MET A 240 0.31 13.10 9.75
CA MET A 240 -0.71 12.08 9.99
C MET A 240 -1.14 11.40 8.69
N ILE A 241 -1.67 10.18 8.81
CA ILE A 241 -2.23 9.42 7.70
C ILE A 241 -3.70 9.07 7.98
N LEU A 242 -4.53 9.09 6.92
CA LEU A 242 -5.88 8.55 6.93
C LEU A 242 -5.95 7.44 5.88
N LEU A 243 -6.39 6.26 6.28
CA LEU A 243 -6.33 5.09 5.42
C LEU A 243 -7.55 4.18 5.53
N ASN A 244 -7.87 3.51 4.41
CA ASN A 244 -8.73 2.33 4.44
C ASN A 244 -7.98 1.15 5.05
N VAL A 245 -8.63 0.42 5.96
CA VAL A 245 -8.03 -0.76 6.61
C VAL A 245 -8.10 -1.94 5.66
N THR A 246 -7.09 -2.06 4.79
CA THR A 246 -6.93 -3.17 3.85
C THR A 246 -5.48 -3.29 3.37
N GLY A 247 -5.06 -4.49 2.97
CA GLY A 247 -3.75 -4.75 2.39
C GLY A 247 -2.58 -4.26 3.26
N GLY A 248 -1.52 -3.78 2.62
CA GLY A 248 -0.31 -3.27 3.29
C GLY A 248 -0.49 -1.93 3.99
N MET A 249 -1.61 -1.23 3.78
CA MET A 249 -1.92 -0.02 4.56
C MET A 249 -2.12 -0.33 6.05
N GLN A 250 -2.57 -1.55 6.38
CA GLN A 250 -2.71 -2.00 7.78
C GLN A 250 -1.37 -2.03 8.52
N ASP A 251 -0.29 -2.38 7.82
CA ASP A 251 1.05 -2.41 8.41
C ASP A 251 1.46 -1.02 8.89
N GLN A 252 1.16 0.01 8.11
CA GLN A 252 1.49 1.41 8.39
C GLN A 252 0.64 2.02 9.52
N ALA A 253 -0.57 1.51 9.70
CA ALA A 253 -1.43 1.90 10.82
C ALA A 253 -0.96 1.27 12.15
N ARG A 254 -0.16 0.20 12.12
CA ARG A 254 0.33 -0.51 13.31
C ARG A 254 -0.81 -0.88 14.26
N PHE A 255 -1.72 -1.71 13.79
CA PHE A 255 -2.73 -2.28 14.70
C PHE A 255 -2.08 -3.17 15.73
N GLU A 256 -2.57 -3.13 16.96
CA GLU A 256 -2.05 -3.92 18.07
C GLU A 256 -3.12 -4.77 18.73
N ASP A 257 -2.69 -5.89 19.28
CA ASP A 257 -3.51 -6.75 20.11
C ASP A 257 -3.71 -6.17 21.53
N ASP A 258 -4.46 -6.88 22.36
CA ASP A 258 -4.73 -6.45 23.75
C ASP A 258 -3.48 -6.32 24.62
N ASN A 259 -2.36 -6.92 24.20
CA ASN A 259 -1.07 -6.83 24.88
C ASN A 259 -0.18 -5.70 24.33
N GLY A 260 -0.65 -4.95 23.33
CA GLY A 260 0.11 -3.89 22.67
C GLY A 260 1.12 -4.40 21.64
N LYS A 261 1.08 -5.69 21.28
CA LYS A 261 1.92 -6.27 20.24
C LYS A 261 1.34 -5.90 18.87
N TRP A 262 2.20 -5.49 17.96
CA TRP A 262 1.85 -5.32 16.54
C TRP A 262 1.30 -6.64 15.97
N ILE A 263 0.10 -6.60 15.39
CA ILE A 263 -0.60 -7.81 14.92
C ILE A 263 0.17 -8.51 13.79
N ASP A 264 0.06 -9.84 13.79
CA ASP A 264 0.47 -10.70 12.68
C ASP A 264 -0.78 -11.27 12.00
N PHE A 265 -0.64 -11.74 10.78
CA PHE A 265 -1.71 -12.32 10.00
C PHE A 265 -1.58 -13.84 10.01
N ASP A 266 -2.70 -14.53 10.09
CA ASP A 266 -2.80 -15.97 10.02
C ASP A 266 -3.74 -16.43 8.89
N ALA A 267 -3.92 -17.74 8.77
CA ALA A 267 -4.74 -18.34 7.70
C ALA A 267 -6.22 -17.92 7.73
N ASN A 268 -6.71 -17.39 8.85
CA ASN A 268 -8.07 -16.94 9.02
C ASN A 268 -8.22 -15.41 8.98
N PHE A 269 -7.11 -14.70 8.78
CA PHE A 269 -7.11 -13.24 8.78
C PHE A 269 -7.84 -12.72 7.53
N PRO A 270 -8.89 -11.91 7.69
CA PRO A 270 -9.59 -11.28 6.56
C PRO A 270 -8.78 -10.09 6.02
N SER A 271 -9.12 -9.61 4.82
CA SER A 271 -8.42 -8.47 4.19
C SER A 271 -8.41 -7.19 5.05
N ASN A 272 -9.30 -7.07 6.05
CA ASN A 272 -9.51 -5.86 6.84
C ASN A 272 -9.74 -6.11 8.33
N HIS A 273 -9.39 -7.26 8.86
CA HIS A 273 -9.65 -7.79 10.21
C HIS A 273 -11.03 -7.43 10.84
N ARG A 274 -11.96 -6.89 10.06
CA ARG A 274 -13.35 -6.57 10.43
C ARG A 274 -13.48 -5.82 11.76
N ALA A 275 -12.63 -4.85 11.99
CA ALA A 275 -12.53 -4.08 13.21
C ALA A 275 -12.31 -4.93 14.50
N THR A 276 -11.74 -6.14 14.38
CA THR A 276 -11.34 -6.95 15.55
C THR A 276 -10.32 -6.20 16.39
N PHE A 277 -9.34 -5.57 15.76
CA PHE A 277 -8.36 -4.72 16.40
C PHE A 277 -8.74 -3.26 16.19
N LYS A 278 -8.96 -2.50 17.26
CA LYS A 278 -9.37 -1.10 17.17
C LYS A 278 -8.24 -0.13 17.49
N LYS A 279 -7.25 -0.61 18.24
CA LYS A 279 -6.13 0.21 18.66
C LYS A 279 -5.03 0.17 17.59
N CYS A 280 -4.63 1.34 17.15
CA CYS A 280 -3.57 1.55 16.16
C CYS A 280 -2.68 2.71 16.57
N GLY A 281 -1.64 2.97 15.79
CA GLY A 281 -0.74 4.09 16.00
C GLY A 281 -1.50 5.43 16.04
N GLU A 282 -1.15 6.30 16.97
CA GLU A 282 -1.84 7.58 17.17
C GLU A 282 -1.72 8.55 15.99
N TRP A 283 -0.81 8.27 15.05
CA TRP A 283 -0.63 9.00 13.80
C TRP A 283 -1.63 8.61 12.70
N ALA A 284 -2.40 7.54 12.92
CA ALA A 284 -3.27 6.97 11.90
C ALA A 284 -4.75 7.19 12.23
N ALA A 285 -5.50 7.74 11.26
CA ALA A 285 -6.95 7.74 11.23
C ALA A 285 -7.41 6.56 10.38
N ALA A 286 -7.65 5.41 11.02
CA ALA A 286 -8.02 4.18 10.35
C ALA A 286 -9.54 4.14 10.08
N VAL A 287 -9.93 3.96 8.82
CA VAL A 287 -11.32 3.81 8.40
C VAL A 287 -11.56 2.36 7.98
N PHE A 288 -12.48 1.68 8.64
CA PHE A 288 -12.81 0.31 8.30
C PHE A 288 -13.77 0.26 7.11
N PRO A 289 -13.57 -0.72 6.19
CA PRO A 289 -14.48 -0.90 5.09
C PRO A 289 -15.93 -1.16 5.57
N SER A 290 -16.86 -0.43 5.00
CA SER A 290 -18.31 -0.64 5.21
C SER A 290 -18.90 -1.65 4.23
N ASN A 291 -18.18 -1.96 3.15
CA ASN A 291 -18.61 -2.89 2.11
C ASN A 291 -17.42 -3.69 1.59
N LEU A 292 -17.64 -4.98 1.35
CA LEU A 292 -16.74 -5.90 0.67
C LEU A 292 -17.42 -6.42 -0.58
N SER A 293 -16.80 -6.26 -1.74
CA SER A 293 -17.31 -6.84 -2.99
C SER A 293 -16.24 -7.69 -3.67
N ILE A 294 -16.66 -8.61 -4.54
CA ILE A 294 -15.75 -9.38 -5.38
C ILE A 294 -15.63 -8.65 -6.74
N ALA A 295 -14.41 -8.36 -7.13
CA ALA A 295 -14.07 -7.87 -8.44
C ALA A 295 -13.10 -8.84 -9.13
N GLY A 296 -12.81 -8.64 -10.41
CA GLY A 296 -11.85 -9.47 -11.11
C GLY A 296 -11.79 -9.21 -12.60
N SER A 297 -10.92 -9.95 -13.24
CA SER A 297 -10.73 -9.98 -14.69
C SER A 297 -10.31 -11.40 -15.11
N PRO A 298 -10.31 -11.78 -16.40
CA PRO A 298 -9.90 -13.12 -16.79
C PRO A 298 -8.54 -13.58 -16.22
N PRO A 299 -7.49 -12.75 -16.17
CA PRO A 299 -6.22 -13.17 -15.58
C PRO A 299 -6.19 -13.12 -14.04
N THR A 300 -7.15 -12.46 -13.40
CA THR A 300 -7.31 -12.38 -11.96
C THR A 300 -8.78 -12.57 -11.59
N PRO A 301 -9.28 -13.82 -11.62
CA PRO A 301 -10.71 -14.10 -11.68
C PRO A 301 -11.50 -13.64 -10.45
N TYR A 302 -10.83 -13.39 -9.34
CA TYR A 302 -11.45 -12.91 -8.11
C TYR A 302 -10.42 -12.18 -7.24
N ILE A 303 -10.83 -11.03 -6.73
CA ILE A 303 -10.18 -10.22 -5.69
C ILE A 303 -11.24 -9.58 -4.83
N TYR A 304 -10.93 -9.27 -3.58
CA TYR A 304 -11.81 -8.46 -2.74
C TYR A 304 -11.53 -6.98 -2.95
N ASP A 305 -12.62 -6.21 -3.10
CA ASP A 305 -12.64 -4.77 -3.02
C ASP A 305 -13.18 -4.37 -1.65
N ASP A 306 -12.34 -3.86 -0.78
CA ASP A 306 -12.72 -3.28 0.51
C ASP A 306 -13.04 -1.79 0.33
N ARG A 307 -14.26 -1.35 0.64
CA ARG A 307 -14.72 0.01 0.37
C ARG A 307 -15.15 0.72 1.65
N CYS A 308 -14.52 1.86 1.95
CA CYS A 308 -15.00 2.79 2.96
C CYS A 308 -16.26 3.52 2.48
N SER A 309 -17.16 3.85 3.39
CA SER A 309 -18.20 4.83 3.09
C SER A 309 -17.59 6.25 3.07
N PRO A 310 -18.06 7.14 2.19
CA PRO A 310 -17.64 8.54 2.21
C PRO A 310 -17.94 9.23 3.55
N GLU A 311 -19.01 8.83 4.23
CA GLU A 311 -19.43 9.35 5.54
C GLU A 311 -18.39 9.01 6.63
N ASP A 312 -17.92 7.77 6.68
CA ASP A 312 -16.92 7.34 7.67
C ASP A 312 -15.57 8.03 7.43
N VAL A 313 -15.19 8.20 6.16
CA VAL A 313 -13.99 8.94 5.78
C VAL A 313 -14.12 10.43 6.17
N ALA A 314 -15.27 11.06 5.92
CA ALA A 314 -15.55 12.42 6.31
C ALA A 314 -15.51 12.60 7.84
N ALA A 315 -16.06 11.65 8.59
CA ALA A 315 -16.01 11.64 10.06
C ALA A 315 -14.56 11.51 10.57
N ALA A 316 -13.75 10.67 9.94
CA ALA A 316 -12.32 10.53 10.27
C ALA A 316 -11.54 11.82 9.95
N LEU A 317 -11.80 12.49 8.82
CA LEU A 317 -11.23 13.80 8.51
C LEU A 317 -11.62 14.84 9.54
N LYS A 318 -12.89 14.87 9.96
CA LYS A 318 -13.39 15.77 11.00
C LYS A 318 -12.65 15.54 12.32
N TRP A 319 -12.46 14.28 12.71
CA TRP A 319 -11.68 13.94 13.90
C TRP A 319 -10.23 14.47 13.81
N VAL A 320 -9.53 14.26 12.69
CA VAL A 320 -8.18 14.80 12.48
C VAL A 320 -8.18 16.34 12.55
N TYR A 321 -9.15 17.00 11.95
CA TYR A 321 -9.30 18.45 11.98
C TYR A 321 -9.45 18.97 13.42
N GLU A 322 -10.30 18.33 14.23
CA GLU A 322 -10.63 18.71 15.61
C GLU A 322 -9.48 18.50 16.61
N LEU A 323 -8.45 17.74 16.26
CA LEU A 323 -7.23 17.63 17.07
C LEU A 323 -6.49 18.95 17.24
N GLY A 324 -6.64 19.87 16.28
CA GLY A 324 -5.85 21.11 16.24
C GLY A 324 -4.43 20.90 15.68
N PRO A 325 -3.75 21.98 15.28
CA PRO A 325 -2.47 21.90 14.58
C PRO A 325 -1.36 21.27 15.43
N GLU A 326 -1.20 21.65 16.69
CA GLU A 326 -0.15 21.15 17.57
C GLU A 326 -0.25 19.63 17.81
N GLU A 327 -1.46 19.14 18.04
CA GLU A 327 -1.67 17.71 18.29
C GLU A 327 -1.51 16.87 17.00
N ARG A 328 -1.91 17.40 15.84
CA ARG A 328 -1.64 16.77 14.55
C ARG A 328 -0.15 16.64 14.29
N GLU A 329 0.62 17.70 14.53
CA GLU A 329 2.07 17.69 14.39
C GLU A 329 2.72 16.69 15.33
N ARG A 330 2.37 16.71 16.61
CA ARG A 330 2.88 15.75 17.61
C ARG A 330 2.63 14.31 17.18
N ARG A 331 1.42 13.98 16.73
CA ARG A 331 1.05 12.64 16.27
C ARG A 331 1.78 12.26 14.99
N GLY A 332 1.91 13.17 14.04
CA GLY A 332 2.66 12.94 12.82
C GLY A 332 4.13 12.62 13.09
N LEU A 333 4.77 13.36 14.00
CA LEU A 333 6.15 13.08 14.44
C LEU A 333 6.29 11.73 15.13
N LYS A 334 5.29 11.30 15.91
CA LYS A 334 5.24 9.93 16.47
C LYS A 334 5.19 8.87 15.36
N GLY A 335 4.44 9.12 14.29
CA GLY A 335 4.45 8.27 13.11
C GLY A 335 5.84 8.16 12.48
N ARG A 336 6.57 9.29 12.38
CA ARG A 336 7.93 9.30 11.90
C ARG A 336 8.88 8.52 12.82
N GLU A 337 8.80 8.71 14.13
CA GLU A 337 9.60 7.94 15.09
C GLU A 337 9.39 6.45 14.90
N TRP A 338 8.14 6.02 14.77
CA TRP A 338 7.82 4.61 14.60
C TRP A 338 8.30 4.05 13.26
N VAL A 339 8.06 4.75 12.14
CA VAL A 339 8.44 4.27 10.80
C VAL A 339 9.96 4.12 10.64
N LEU A 340 10.74 4.84 11.46
CA LEU A 340 12.20 4.75 11.54
C LEU A 340 12.70 3.85 12.68
N SER A 341 11.79 3.33 13.54
CA SER A 341 12.16 2.49 14.67
C SER A 341 12.64 1.10 14.24
N GLU A 342 13.26 0.37 15.16
CA GLU A 342 13.66 -1.03 14.94
C GLU A 342 12.46 -1.95 14.70
N GLU A 343 11.29 -1.64 15.28
CA GLU A 343 10.06 -2.44 15.11
C GLU A 343 9.57 -2.44 13.67
N SER A 344 9.46 -1.28 13.05
CA SER A 344 8.93 -1.14 11.69
C SER A 344 10.00 -1.21 10.61
N ASN A 345 11.05 -0.45 10.80
CA ASN A 345 12.25 -0.44 9.96
C ASN A 345 11.95 -0.21 8.46
N MET A 346 11.16 0.83 8.18
CA MET A 346 10.65 1.15 6.83
C MET A 346 11.51 2.20 6.11
N SER A 347 12.81 2.29 6.41
CA SER A 347 13.74 3.09 5.62
C SER A 347 14.24 2.34 4.40
N ALA A 348 14.61 3.06 3.34
CA ALA A 348 15.15 2.45 2.12
C ALA A 348 16.43 1.65 2.40
N LYS A 349 17.28 2.14 3.31
CA LYS A 349 18.50 1.45 3.75
C LYS A 349 18.18 0.09 4.36
N ASN A 350 17.19 0.04 5.26
CA ASN A 350 16.79 -1.19 5.93
C ASN A 350 16.10 -2.17 4.98
N MET A 351 15.28 -1.68 4.05
CA MET A 351 14.72 -2.53 2.99
C MET A 351 15.85 -3.19 2.17
N ALA A 352 16.86 -2.42 1.78
CA ALA A 352 18.01 -2.96 1.05
C ALA A 352 18.76 -4.04 1.87
N SER A 353 19.02 -3.79 3.17
CA SER A 353 19.65 -4.77 4.06
C SER A 353 18.83 -6.06 4.16
N ARG A 354 17.53 -5.96 4.36
CA ARG A 354 16.63 -7.13 4.41
C ARG A 354 16.60 -7.91 3.11
N VAL A 355 16.59 -7.22 1.96
CA VAL A 355 16.67 -7.88 0.65
C VAL A 355 17.96 -8.68 0.52
N ILE A 356 19.11 -8.11 0.93
CA ILE A 356 20.41 -8.79 0.91
C ILE A 356 20.38 -10.02 1.82
N GLU A 357 19.95 -9.87 3.08
CA GLU A 357 19.84 -10.98 4.04
C GLU A 357 18.94 -12.12 3.53
N CYS A 358 17.80 -11.77 2.90
CA CYS A 358 16.91 -12.75 2.29
C CYS A 358 17.58 -13.48 1.12
N CYS A 359 18.33 -12.75 0.28
CA CYS A 359 19.08 -13.33 -0.82
C CYS A 359 20.17 -14.29 -0.31
N ASP A 360 20.95 -13.91 0.70
CA ASP A 360 21.99 -14.73 1.29
C ASP A 360 21.39 -16.03 1.85
N LYS A 361 20.33 -15.92 2.64
CA LYS A 361 19.59 -17.07 3.16
C LYS A 361 19.04 -17.97 2.06
N ALA A 362 18.58 -17.38 0.95
CA ALA A 362 18.08 -18.17 -0.18
C ALA A 362 19.22 -18.87 -0.94
N PHE A 363 20.38 -18.25 -1.09
CA PHE A 363 21.56 -18.90 -1.66
C PHE A 363 22.04 -20.09 -0.83
N GLU A 364 22.05 -19.98 0.49
CA GLU A 364 22.42 -21.07 1.40
C GLU A 364 21.48 -22.28 1.27
N ASN A 365 20.20 -22.03 1.00
CA ASN A 365 19.19 -23.08 0.87
C ASN A 365 18.96 -23.55 -0.57
N PHE A 366 19.56 -22.90 -1.56
CA PHE A 366 19.32 -23.23 -2.96
C PHE A 366 19.95 -24.56 -3.34
N THR A 367 19.11 -25.45 -3.86
CA THR A 367 19.56 -26.69 -4.50
C THR A 367 19.13 -26.65 -5.97
N PRO A 368 20.09 -26.71 -6.93
CA PRO A 368 19.76 -26.77 -8.34
C PRO A 368 18.77 -27.90 -8.64
N ARG A 369 17.73 -27.57 -9.40
CA ARG A 369 16.76 -28.59 -9.82
C ARG A 369 17.42 -29.67 -10.71
N PRO A 370 17.03 -30.94 -10.59
CA PRO A 370 17.44 -31.93 -11.55
C PRO A 370 16.91 -31.59 -12.95
N SER A 371 17.68 -31.87 -13.98
CA SER A 371 17.30 -31.62 -15.38
C SER A 371 16.08 -32.44 -15.81
N TYR A 372 15.77 -33.52 -15.10
CA TYR A 372 14.66 -34.42 -15.37
C TYR A 372 13.95 -34.80 -14.07
N ASP A 373 12.64 -34.79 -14.09
CA ASP A 373 11.80 -35.32 -13.02
C ASP A 373 11.23 -36.69 -13.45
N LEU A 374 11.36 -37.67 -12.61
CA LEU A 374 10.64 -38.96 -12.79
C LEU A 374 9.21 -38.77 -12.23
N ILE A 375 8.22 -38.76 -13.10
CA ILE A 375 6.81 -38.65 -12.70
C ILE A 375 6.21 -40.08 -12.72
N GLU A 376 5.91 -40.61 -11.54
CA GLU A 376 5.07 -41.81 -11.46
C GLU A 376 3.61 -41.41 -11.80
N THR A 377 3.11 -41.96 -12.90
CA THR A 377 1.71 -41.79 -13.31
C THR A 377 0.84 -42.83 -12.60
N GLY A 378 0.54 -42.57 -11.33
CA GLY A 378 -0.54 -43.28 -10.62
C GLY A 378 -1.92 -42.61 -10.87
N PRO A 379 -3.03 -43.27 -10.46
CA PRO A 379 -4.34 -42.63 -10.52
C PRO A 379 -4.29 -41.33 -9.69
N ARG A 380 -4.48 -40.19 -10.34
CA ARG A 380 -4.54 -38.88 -9.64
C ARG A 380 -5.69 -38.94 -8.65
N PRO A 381 -5.46 -38.76 -7.35
CA PRO A 381 -6.54 -38.43 -6.47
C PRO A 381 -7.09 -37.07 -6.95
N VAL A 382 -8.37 -37.05 -7.34
CA VAL A 382 -9.09 -35.81 -7.61
C VAL A 382 -9.33 -35.16 -6.26
N ASN A 383 -8.32 -34.49 -5.73
CA ASN A 383 -8.50 -33.66 -4.56
C ASN A 383 -9.21 -32.37 -5.04
N TYR A 384 -10.54 -32.44 -5.02
CA TYR A 384 -11.33 -31.23 -4.94
C TYR A 384 -10.97 -30.58 -3.61
N VAL A 385 -10.12 -29.59 -3.64
CA VAL A 385 -9.99 -28.66 -2.53
C VAL A 385 -11.35 -27.99 -2.41
N LYS A 386 -12.20 -28.51 -1.52
CA LYS A 386 -13.38 -27.76 -1.08
C LYS A 386 -12.80 -26.49 -0.45
N HIS A 387 -12.90 -25.38 -1.18
CA HIS A 387 -12.72 -24.09 -0.54
C HIS A 387 -13.73 -24.07 0.62
N LYS A 388 -13.24 -24.06 1.85
CA LYS A 388 -14.09 -23.60 2.94
C LYS A 388 -14.45 -22.17 2.53
N LEU A 389 -15.66 -21.98 2.04
CA LEU A 389 -16.30 -20.68 2.09
C LEU A 389 -16.16 -20.28 3.55
N ILE A 390 -15.38 -19.24 3.82
CA ILE A 390 -15.38 -18.63 5.13
C ILE A 390 -16.84 -18.24 5.31
N ASP A 391 -17.46 -18.82 6.35
CA ASP A 391 -18.88 -18.66 6.60
C ASP A 391 -19.11 -17.20 7.01
N TYR A 392 -19.45 -16.37 6.03
CA TYR A 392 -19.76 -14.95 6.22
C TYR A 392 -21.22 -14.79 6.69
N THR A 393 -21.62 -15.56 7.68
CA THR A 393 -22.87 -15.28 8.36
C THR A 393 -22.73 -13.98 9.12
N TYR A 394 -23.22 -12.90 8.53
CA TYR A 394 -23.49 -11.66 9.25
C TYR A 394 -24.58 -11.96 10.28
N SER A 395 -24.24 -12.04 11.55
CA SER A 395 -25.25 -11.85 12.60
C SER A 395 -25.51 -10.34 12.69
N TYR A 396 -26.63 -9.91 12.15
CA TYR A 396 -27.21 -8.62 12.52
C TYR A 396 -27.79 -8.80 13.94
N GLU A 397 -27.05 -8.40 14.96
CA GLU A 397 -27.56 -8.02 16.28
C GLU A 397 -27.28 -6.56 16.54
#